data_539fab28128891359484b64ecfbce900
#
_entry.id   539fab28128891359484b64ecfbce900
#
_cell.length_a   1.000
_cell.length_b   1.000
_cell.length_c   1.000
_cell.angle_alpha   90.00
_cell.angle_beta   90.00
_cell.angle_gamma   90.00
#
_symmetry.space_group_name_H-M   'P 1'
#
loop_
_entity.id
_entity.type
_entity.pdbx_description
1 polymer ?
#
loop_
_entity_poly.entity_id
_entity_poly.type
_entity_poly.pdbx_seq_one_letter_code
_entity_poly.pdbx_strand_id
1 'polypeptide(L)'
;MKKYLISLKSFIAFYSSLAFGVINFIVCFAVCMLFYIGIGGKIGGFWDGVALCAIICLITMALNFTLLYFGLKILFRPIKRLLGAITAIANGDFEARAERKLHGHRTDYVYMHELDELVVNVNKMAQKLQKHEQLQKEFVSNVSHEMKTPISSIAALSEMIEGGVSEERAVRYAASIGAEANRLSKLCTDMLKLTRLDSGAAIRLDETVRIDEQLRQCIISLSQSYGEREFELDLSPLSVRSNAGLLNQIWRNLIENALKYSQPSGKIFVRCCACDSFAQVSIKDEGIGISHEKLDKIFDRFYQCEESHKQLGSGLGLSIVRTALDLLGGQIEYESEPGVGTEARVKIPL
;
A
#
# COMPACT_ATOMS: atom_id res chain seq x y z
N MET A 1 -5.11 39.42 6.90
CA MET A 1 -6.28 39.32 7.80
C MET A 1 -6.16 38.02 8.60
N LYS A 2 -5.77 38.11 9.89
CA LYS A 2 -5.79 36.95 10.81
C LYS A 2 -7.25 36.64 11.11
N LYS A 3 -7.81 35.59 10.52
CA LYS A 3 -9.08 35.02 10.95
C LYS A 3 -8.84 34.47 12.36
N TYR A 4 -9.48 35.05 13.35
CA TYR A 4 -9.57 34.48 14.70
C TYR A 4 -10.39 33.18 14.62
N LEU A 5 -9.73 32.05 14.37
CA LEU A 5 -10.34 30.73 14.53
C LEU A 5 -10.56 30.52 16.05
N ILE A 6 -11.77 30.85 16.49
CA ILE A 6 -12.23 30.43 17.82
C ILE A 6 -12.21 28.89 17.81
N SER A 7 -11.50 28.28 18.75
CA SER A 7 -11.48 26.83 18.82
C SER A 7 -12.90 26.31 19.03
N LEU A 8 -13.27 25.21 18.35
CA LEU A 8 -14.59 24.56 18.48
C LEU A 8 -14.94 24.35 19.98
N LYS A 9 -13.95 24.05 20.81
CA LYS A 9 -14.07 23.94 22.28
C LYS A 9 -14.59 25.23 22.90
N SER A 10 -14.00 26.38 22.56
CA SER A 10 -14.40 27.68 23.12
C SER A 10 -15.78 28.08 22.60
N PHE A 11 -16.12 27.75 21.36
CA PHE A 11 -17.42 28.01 20.77
C PHE A 11 -18.53 27.21 21.47
N ILE A 12 -18.37 25.89 21.61
CA ILE A 12 -19.34 25.03 22.30
C ILE A 12 -19.46 25.43 23.77
N ALA A 13 -18.33 25.71 24.47
CA ALA A 13 -18.34 26.15 25.84
C ALA A 13 -19.11 27.47 26.00
N PHE A 14 -18.92 28.42 25.11
CA PHE A 14 -19.62 29.71 25.17
C PHE A 14 -21.14 29.57 24.98
N TYR A 15 -21.57 28.86 23.93
CA TYR A 15 -22.99 28.69 23.65
C TYR A 15 -23.74 27.83 24.68
N SER A 16 -23.10 26.76 25.18
CA SER A 16 -23.70 25.95 26.23
C SER A 16 -23.76 26.70 27.56
N SER A 17 -22.74 27.51 27.92
CA SER A 17 -22.76 28.37 29.09
C SER A 17 -23.85 29.44 28.99
N LEU A 18 -24.03 30.05 27.81
CA LEU A 18 -25.07 31.01 27.55
C LEU A 18 -26.47 30.39 27.67
N ALA A 19 -26.70 29.21 27.09
CA ALA A 19 -27.98 28.51 27.16
C ALA A 19 -28.32 28.10 28.59
N PHE A 20 -27.36 27.59 29.36
CA PHE A 20 -27.52 27.29 30.80
C PHE A 20 -27.79 28.55 31.60
N GLY A 21 -27.10 29.67 31.33
CA GLY A 21 -27.33 30.94 31.95
C GLY A 21 -28.76 31.43 31.78
N VAL A 22 -29.28 31.35 30.57
CA VAL A 22 -30.68 31.73 30.24
C VAL A 22 -31.69 30.84 30.98
N ILE A 23 -31.44 29.50 30.97
CA ILE A 23 -32.32 28.55 31.68
C ILE A 23 -32.32 28.82 33.18
N ASN A 24 -31.14 29.01 33.77
CA ASN A 24 -31.03 29.35 35.19
C ASN A 24 -31.74 30.67 35.55
N PHE A 25 -31.60 31.69 34.70
CA PHE A 25 -32.30 32.95 34.91
C PHE A 25 -33.82 32.80 34.90
N ILE A 26 -34.35 32.00 33.95
CA ILE A 26 -35.80 31.71 33.83
C ILE A 26 -36.27 30.96 35.09
N VAL A 27 -35.53 29.91 35.50
CA VAL A 27 -35.86 29.11 36.70
C VAL A 27 -35.84 29.98 37.96
N CYS A 28 -34.80 30.78 38.15
CA CYS A 28 -34.70 31.66 39.33
C CYS A 28 -35.83 32.74 39.30
N PHE A 29 -36.14 33.29 38.13
CA PHE A 29 -37.26 34.25 38.01
C PHE A 29 -38.57 33.59 38.38
N ALA A 30 -38.85 32.39 37.89
CA ALA A 30 -40.04 31.62 38.18
C ALA A 30 -40.14 31.29 39.70
N VAL A 31 -39.05 30.90 40.35
CA VAL A 31 -38.97 30.63 41.77
C VAL A 31 -39.23 31.90 42.58
N CYS A 32 -38.64 33.05 42.20
CA CYS A 32 -38.91 34.34 42.79
C CYS A 32 -40.40 34.72 42.75
N MET A 33 -41.01 34.55 41.59
CA MET A 33 -42.44 34.86 41.36
C MET A 33 -43.31 33.94 42.24
N LEU A 34 -43.02 32.64 42.27
CA LEU A 34 -43.74 31.70 43.14
C LEU A 34 -43.58 32.02 44.63
N PHE A 35 -42.39 32.41 45.05
CA PHE A 35 -42.12 32.85 46.41
C PHE A 35 -42.87 34.12 46.79
N TYR A 36 -42.87 35.12 45.90
CA TYR A 36 -43.59 36.38 46.04
C TYR A 36 -45.09 36.16 46.13
N ILE A 37 -45.68 35.28 45.29
CA ILE A 37 -47.13 35.00 45.23
C ILE A 37 -47.57 34.09 46.40
N GLY A 38 -46.76 33.08 46.75
CA GLY A 38 -47.12 32.00 47.69
C GLY A 38 -46.93 32.35 49.17
N ILE A 39 -46.02 33.27 49.53
CA ILE A 39 -45.66 33.59 50.93
C ILE A 39 -45.99 35.07 51.27
N GLY A 40 -46.79 35.71 50.49
CA GLY A 40 -47.16 37.11 50.58
C GLY A 40 -46.95 37.76 51.98
N GLY A 41 -45.83 38.41 52.19
CA GLY A 41 -45.62 39.41 53.23
C GLY A 41 -45.25 38.93 54.60
N LYS A 42 -44.85 37.68 54.87
CA LYS A 42 -44.51 37.22 56.25
C LYS A 42 -43.02 37.05 56.54
N ILE A 43 -42.13 37.10 55.61
CA ILE A 43 -40.68 36.95 55.83
C ILE A 43 -39.93 37.89 54.89
N GLY A 44 -39.28 38.92 55.48
CA GLY A 44 -38.32 39.79 54.83
C GLY A 44 -38.92 40.73 53.76
N GLY A 45 -38.28 41.86 53.53
CA GLY A 45 -38.70 42.79 52.52
C GLY A 45 -38.44 42.22 51.12
N PHE A 46 -39.09 42.74 50.07
CA PHE A 46 -38.90 42.41 48.64
C PHE A 46 -37.41 42.27 48.26
N TRP A 47 -36.55 43.11 48.81
CA TRP A 47 -35.11 43.16 48.56
C TRP A 47 -34.37 41.92 49.09
N ASP A 48 -34.82 41.32 50.21
CA ASP A 48 -34.20 40.11 50.79
C ASP A 48 -34.46 38.88 49.89
N GLY A 49 -35.66 38.81 49.28
CA GLY A 49 -36.00 37.80 48.30
C GLY A 49 -35.15 37.93 47.03
N VAL A 50 -34.96 39.15 46.52
CA VAL A 50 -34.10 39.41 45.36
C VAL A 50 -32.65 39.06 45.64
N ALA A 51 -32.11 39.41 46.82
CA ALA A 51 -30.75 39.08 47.21
C ALA A 51 -30.53 37.56 47.31
N LEU A 52 -31.45 36.80 47.88
CA LEU A 52 -31.39 35.34 47.98
C LEU A 52 -31.37 34.68 46.58
N CYS A 53 -32.23 35.15 45.68
CA CYS A 53 -32.24 34.65 44.32
C CYS A 53 -30.97 34.97 43.52
N ALA A 54 -30.40 36.16 43.71
CA ALA A 54 -29.13 36.50 43.07
C ALA A 54 -27.97 35.58 43.55
N ILE A 55 -27.94 35.26 44.86
CA ILE A 55 -26.97 34.33 45.43
C ILE A 55 -27.14 32.92 44.85
N ILE A 56 -28.37 32.42 44.78
CA ILE A 56 -28.66 31.10 44.21
C ILE A 56 -28.26 31.04 42.69
N CYS A 57 -28.56 32.14 41.93
CA CYS A 57 -28.15 32.28 40.54
C CYS A 57 -26.63 32.20 40.37
N LEU A 58 -25.88 32.91 41.20
CA LEU A 58 -24.42 32.89 41.15
C LEU A 58 -23.83 31.52 41.49
N ILE A 59 -24.37 30.83 42.49
CA ILE A 59 -23.92 29.49 42.90
C ILE A 59 -24.21 28.48 41.77
N THR A 60 -25.43 28.50 41.22
CA THR A 60 -25.82 27.59 40.14
C THR A 60 -25.03 27.85 38.85
N MET A 61 -24.73 29.12 38.54
CA MET A 61 -23.90 29.50 37.40
C MET A 61 -22.46 29.00 37.56
N ALA A 62 -21.88 29.16 38.73
CA ALA A 62 -20.52 28.66 39.05
C ALA A 62 -20.43 27.12 38.97
N LEU A 63 -21.45 26.42 39.49
CA LEU A 63 -21.54 24.96 39.45
C LEU A 63 -21.65 24.46 37.99
N ASN A 64 -22.51 25.07 37.21
CA ASN A 64 -22.71 24.72 35.81
C ASN A 64 -21.46 24.97 34.97
N PHE A 65 -20.77 26.13 35.19
CA PHE A 65 -19.50 26.41 34.51
C PHE A 65 -18.45 25.36 34.84
N THR A 66 -18.35 24.96 36.08
CA THR A 66 -17.40 23.93 36.57
C THR A 66 -17.69 22.57 35.90
N LEU A 67 -18.95 22.13 35.96
CA LEU A 67 -19.38 20.87 35.33
C LEU A 67 -19.12 20.87 33.79
N LEU A 68 -19.44 22.00 33.15
CA LEU A 68 -19.21 22.15 31.70
C LEU A 68 -17.72 22.10 31.36
N TYR A 69 -16.88 22.82 32.12
CA TYR A 69 -15.43 22.81 31.91
C TYR A 69 -14.82 21.42 32.03
N PHE A 70 -15.19 20.67 33.08
CA PHE A 70 -14.71 19.31 33.29
C PHE A 70 -15.28 18.35 32.24
N GLY A 71 -16.58 18.45 31.91
CA GLY A 71 -17.23 17.63 30.89
C GLY A 71 -16.57 17.80 29.52
N LEU A 72 -16.34 19.05 29.09
CA LEU A 72 -15.64 19.33 27.85
C LEU A 72 -14.19 18.81 27.84
N LYS A 73 -13.48 18.94 28.97
CA LYS A 73 -12.11 18.43 29.09
C LYS A 73 -12.04 16.91 28.90
N ILE A 74 -13.00 16.18 29.47
CA ILE A 74 -13.11 14.74 29.34
C ILE A 74 -13.47 14.36 27.88
N LEU A 75 -14.45 15.03 27.30
CA LEU A 75 -14.96 14.78 25.95
C LEU A 75 -13.91 15.04 24.87
N PHE A 76 -13.09 16.11 24.98
CA PHE A 76 -12.07 16.45 23.99
C PHE A 76 -10.74 15.73 24.16
N ARG A 77 -10.54 15.02 25.26
CA ARG A 77 -9.29 14.28 25.52
C ARG A 77 -8.98 13.19 24.48
N PRO A 78 -9.94 12.33 24.07
CA PRO A 78 -9.68 11.32 23.04
C PRO A 78 -9.41 11.96 21.66
N ILE A 79 -10.13 13.03 21.31
CA ILE A 79 -9.91 13.75 20.04
C ILE A 79 -8.50 14.33 19.97
N LYS A 80 -8.01 14.92 21.07
CA LYS A 80 -6.66 15.48 21.14
C LYS A 80 -5.58 14.42 21.00
N ARG A 81 -5.81 13.20 21.53
CA ARG A 81 -4.89 12.06 21.38
C ARG A 81 -4.87 11.55 19.93
N LEU A 82 -6.05 11.40 19.33
CA LEU A 82 -6.16 11.02 17.90
C LEU A 82 -5.44 12.03 17.01
N LEU A 83 -5.65 13.32 17.25
CA LEU A 83 -4.95 14.38 16.51
C LEU A 83 -3.43 14.32 16.69
N GLY A 84 -2.96 14.00 17.90
CA GLY A 84 -1.53 13.78 18.18
C GLY A 84 -0.95 12.63 17.37
N ALA A 85 -1.65 11.48 17.31
CA ALA A 85 -1.24 10.33 16.50
C ALA A 85 -1.22 10.67 15.01
N ILE A 86 -2.25 11.34 14.48
CA ILE A 86 -2.30 11.78 13.08
C ILE A 86 -1.13 12.74 12.77
N THR A 87 -0.82 13.68 13.68
CA THR A 87 0.29 14.60 13.49
C THR A 87 1.64 13.88 13.49
N ALA A 88 1.83 12.89 14.37
CA ALA A 88 3.04 12.08 14.39
C ALA A 88 3.20 11.28 13.08
N ILE A 89 2.13 10.64 12.60
CA ILE A 89 2.11 9.93 11.31
C ILE A 89 2.42 10.88 10.16
N ALA A 90 1.83 12.07 10.14
CA ALA A 90 2.08 13.08 9.11
C ALA A 90 3.53 13.58 9.10
N ASN A 91 4.22 13.55 10.24
CA ASN A 91 5.64 13.89 10.37
C ASN A 91 6.59 12.70 10.10
N GLY A 92 6.07 11.56 9.62
CA GLY A 92 6.86 10.38 9.26
C GLY A 92 7.05 9.35 10.37
N ASP A 93 6.45 9.54 11.56
CA ASP A 93 6.44 8.50 12.60
C ASP A 93 5.28 7.53 12.35
N PHE A 94 5.52 6.56 11.48
CA PHE A 94 4.52 5.54 11.12
C PHE A 94 4.39 4.43 12.18
N GLU A 95 5.17 4.45 13.25
CA GLU A 95 4.99 3.55 14.39
C GLU A 95 3.96 4.11 15.39
N ALA A 96 3.72 5.41 15.35
CA ALA A 96 2.69 6.03 16.18
C ALA A 96 1.32 5.39 15.97
N ARG A 97 0.64 5.09 17.08
CA ARG A 97 -0.72 4.51 17.07
C ARG A 97 -1.64 5.34 17.95
N ALA A 98 -2.86 5.49 17.50
CA ALA A 98 -3.92 6.01 18.33
C ALA A 98 -4.36 4.91 19.31
N GLU A 99 -4.29 5.18 20.62
CA GLU A 99 -4.69 4.23 21.66
C GLU A 99 -6.20 3.98 21.60
N ARG A 100 -6.59 2.71 21.45
CA ARG A 100 -7.97 2.26 21.65
C ARG A 100 -8.16 1.98 23.15
N LYS A 101 -8.85 2.88 23.88
CA LYS A 101 -9.25 2.55 25.25
C LYS A 101 -10.51 1.70 25.22
N LEU A 102 -10.36 0.41 25.38
CA LEU A 102 -11.41 -0.50 25.84
C LEU A 102 -11.68 -0.18 27.32
N HIS A 103 -12.55 0.79 27.62
CA HIS A 103 -12.95 1.08 28.99
C HIS A 103 -14.37 0.57 29.21
N GLY A 104 -14.46 -0.42 30.07
CA GLY A 104 -15.71 -0.94 30.59
C GLY A 104 -16.34 -0.03 31.66
N HIS A 105 -16.73 1.17 31.29
CA HIS A 105 -17.65 1.96 32.12
C HIS A 105 -18.92 2.31 31.33
N ARG A 106 -20.03 1.99 31.91
CA ARG A 106 -21.40 1.91 31.37
C ARG A 106 -22.00 3.22 30.84
N THR A 107 -21.29 4.34 30.89
CA THR A 107 -21.79 5.67 30.51
C THR A 107 -21.25 6.23 29.20
N ASP A 108 -20.32 5.52 28.53
CA ASP A 108 -19.62 6.04 27.34
C ASP A 108 -20.18 5.49 26.01
N TYR A 109 -21.35 4.82 26.02
CA TYR A 109 -21.81 3.96 24.92
C TYR A 109 -22.26 4.63 23.64
N VAL A 110 -22.61 5.90 23.63
CA VAL A 110 -23.20 6.55 22.44
C VAL A 110 -22.18 7.33 21.61
N TYR A 111 -21.10 7.81 22.21
CA TYR A 111 -20.12 8.67 21.56
C TYR A 111 -18.85 7.93 21.09
N MET A 112 -18.64 6.70 21.50
CA MET A 112 -17.39 5.96 21.31
C MET A 112 -17.31 5.17 20.00
N HIS A 113 -18.41 4.78 19.41
CA HIS A 113 -18.37 3.91 18.20
C HIS A 113 -17.72 4.60 17.00
N GLU A 114 -18.10 5.83 16.74
CA GLU A 114 -17.56 6.62 15.61
C GLU A 114 -16.09 7.01 15.82
N LEU A 115 -15.71 7.35 17.06
CA LEU A 115 -14.30 7.62 17.39
C LEU A 115 -13.44 6.36 17.36
N ASP A 116 -13.96 5.23 17.80
CA ASP A 116 -13.28 3.93 17.73
C ASP A 116 -13.06 3.50 16.27
N GLU A 117 -14.03 3.74 15.40
CA GLU A 117 -13.90 3.49 13.96
C GLU A 117 -12.81 4.38 13.33
N LEU A 118 -12.78 5.67 13.70
CA LEU A 118 -11.71 6.59 13.27
C LEU A 118 -10.33 6.13 13.77
N VAL A 119 -10.20 5.70 15.02
CA VAL A 119 -8.95 5.14 15.56
C VAL A 119 -8.50 3.92 14.78
N VAL A 120 -9.42 2.99 14.48
CA VAL A 120 -9.12 1.79 13.68
C VAL A 120 -8.65 2.16 12.28
N ASN A 121 -9.32 3.11 11.63
CA ASN A 121 -9.00 3.54 10.28
C ASN A 121 -7.64 4.28 10.22
N VAL A 122 -7.36 5.16 11.20
CA VAL A 122 -6.05 5.83 11.32
C VAL A 122 -4.94 4.83 11.57
N ASN A 123 -5.14 3.85 12.45
CA ASN A 123 -4.14 2.81 12.71
C ASN A 123 -3.90 1.90 11.50
N LYS A 124 -4.95 1.55 10.73
CA LYS A 124 -4.81 0.83 9.45
C LYS A 124 -4.03 1.64 8.43
N MET A 125 -4.28 2.95 8.35
CA MET A 125 -3.53 3.84 7.47
C MET A 125 -2.04 3.92 7.88
N ALA A 126 -1.76 4.10 9.16
CA ALA A 126 -0.39 4.09 9.69
C ALA A 126 0.35 2.79 9.37
N GLN A 127 -0.33 1.65 9.55
CA GLN A 127 0.24 0.34 9.22
C GLN A 127 0.55 0.19 7.73
N LYS A 128 -0.34 0.67 6.84
CA LYS A 128 -0.09 0.67 5.40
C LYS A 128 1.09 1.56 5.02
N LEU A 129 1.18 2.75 5.62
CA LEU A 129 2.30 3.68 5.39
C LEU A 129 3.63 3.11 5.89
N GLN A 130 3.65 2.50 7.08
CA GLN A 130 4.82 1.82 7.63
C GLN A 130 5.30 0.69 6.73
N LYS A 131 4.37 -0.16 6.25
CA LYS A 131 4.70 -1.22 5.31
C LYS A 131 5.25 -0.68 3.99
N HIS A 132 4.66 0.40 3.47
CA HIS A 132 5.13 1.05 2.25
C HIS A 132 6.54 1.62 2.41
N GLU A 133 6.82 2.31 3.52
CA GLU A 133 8.16 2.84 3.82
C GLU A 133 9.19 1.71 3.94
N GLN A 134 8.85 0.62 4.63
CA GLN A 134 9.73 -0.55 4.76
C GLN A 134 10.05 -1.14 3.39
N LEU A 135 9.04 -1.40 2.56
CA LEU A 135 9.24 -1.91 1.20
C LEU A 135 10.08 -0.97 0.34
N GLN A 136 9.93 0.35 0.51
CA GLN A 136 10.75 1.32 -0.19
C GLN A 136 12.21 1.29 0.27
N LYS A 137 12.47 1.17 1.59
CA LYS A 137 13.83 1.03 2.13
C LYS A 137 14.50 -0.27 1.65
N GLU A 138 13.76 -1.39 1.70
CA GLU A 138 14.24 -2.68 1.19
C GLU A 138 14.54 -2.60 -0.32
N PHE A 139 13.66 -1.95 -1.09
CA PHE A 139 13.89 -1.73 -2.52
C PHE A 139 15.19 -0.98 -2.77
N VAL A 140 15.43 0.18 -2.13
CA VAL A 140 16.66 0.97 -2.30
C VAL A 140 17.90 0.19 -1.88
N SER A 141 17.83 -0.56 -0.79
CA SER A 141 18.92 -1.41 -0.32
C SER A 141 19.27 -2.52 -1.32
N ASN A 142 18.24 -3.23 -1.81
CA ASN A 142 18.41 -4.31 -2.78
C ASN A 142 18.96 -3.79 -4.13
N VAL A 143 18.45 -2.66 -4.59
CA VAL A 143 18.99 -1.96 -5.77
C VAL A 143 20.48 -1.71 -5.62
N SER A 144 20.87 -1.09 -4.50
CA SER A 144 22.26 -0.74 -4.24
C SER A 144 23.15 -1.99 -4.23
N HIS A 145 22.66 -3.08 -3.68
CA HIS A 145 23.38 -4.36 -3.60
C HIS A 145 23.52 -5.02 -4.98
N GLU A 146 22.42 -5.09 -5.74
CA GLU A 146 22.38 -5.68 -7.08
C GLU A 146 23.18 -4.87 -8.11
N MET A 147 23.36 -3.56 -7.89
CA MET A 147 24.23 -2.71 -8.72
C MET A 147 25.70 -2.82 -8.33
N LYS A 148 26.01 -2.91 -7.04
CA LYS A 148 27.39 -2.92 -6.54
C LYS A 148 28.16 -4.16 -7.03
N THR A 149 27.52 -5.32 -7.06
CA THR A 149 28.14 -6.58 -7.47
C THR A 149 28.69 -6.53 -8.91
N PRO A 150 27.89 -6.23 -9.96
CA PRO A 150 28.42 -6.15 -11.34
C PRO A 150 29.44 -5.04 -11.51
N ILE A 151 29.25 -3.88 -10.86
CA ILE A 151 30.23 -2.77 -10.93
C ILE A 151 31.58 -3.20 -10.37
N SER A 152 31.61 -3.88 -9.20
CA SER A 152 32.85 -4.36 -8.60
C SER A 152 33.50 -5.46 -9.45
N SER A 153 32.72 -6.32 -10.11
CA SER A 153 33.23 -7.34 -11.04
C SER A 153 33.87 -6.69 -12.27
N ILE A 154 33.21 -5.68 -12.87
CA ILE A 154 33.75 -4.92 -14.01
C ILE A 154 35.06 -4.27 -13.63
N ALA A 155 35.12 -3.59 -12.46
CA ALA A 155 36.34 -2.89 -12.01
C ALA A 155 37.50 -3.88 -11.82
N ALA A 156 37.27 -5.00 -11.11
CA ALA A 156 38.27 -6.03 -10.87
C ALA A 156 38.81 -6.68 -12.18
N LEU A 157 37.92 -6.96 -13.13
CA LEU A 157 38.33 -7.50 -14.44
C LEU A 157 39.10 -6.49 -15.26
N SER A 158 38.75 -5.19 -15.19
CA SER A 158 39.52 -4.11 -15.83
C SER A 158 40.93 -4.00 -15.24
N GLU A 159 41.09 -3.98 -13.92
CA GLU A 159 42.40 -3.96 -13.25
C GLU A 159 43.26 -5.16 -13.63
N MET A 160 42.66 -6.34 -13.77
CA MET A 160 43.37 -7.54 -14.22
C MET A 160 43.88 -7.40 -15.66
N ILE A 161 43.11 -6.77 -16.55
CA ILE A 161 43.56 -6.50 -17.93
C ILE A 161 44.72 -5.48 -17.94
N GLU A 162 44.60 -4.39 -17.16
CA GLU A 162 45.63 -3.35 -17.02
C GLU A 162 46.92 -3.89 -16.42
N GLY A 163 46.82 -4.86 -15.50
CA GLY A 163 47.97 -5.54 -14.88
C GLY A 163 48.79 -6.44 -15.82
N GLY A 164 48.33 -6.61 -17.07
CA GLY A 164 49.03 -7.37 -18.11
C GLY A 164 48.74 -8.86 -18.03
N VAL A 165 47.71 -9.31 -18.78
CA VAL A 165 47.36 -10.73 -18.94
C VAL A 165 47.60 -11.17 -20.38
N SER A 166 47.60 -12.49 -20.63
CA SER A 166 47.68 -13.01 -21.99
C SER A 166 46.46 -12.55 -22.81
N GLU A 167 46.66 -12.37 -24.11
CA GLU A 167 45.60 -11.94 -25.05
C GLU A 167 44.33 -12.76 -24.92
N GLU A 168 44.44 -14.09 -24.80
CA GLU A 168 43.33 -15.00 -24.63
C GLU A 168 42.53 -14.72 -23.34
N ARG A 169 43.21 -14.38 -22.22
CA ARG A 169 42.57 -13.98 -20.97
C ARG A 169 41.94 -12.59 -21.08
N ALA A 170 42.60 -11.65 -21.75
CA ALA A 170 42.06 -10.30 -21.97
C ALA A 170 40.74 -10.37 -22.73
N VAL A 171 40.65 -11.19 -23.79
CA VAL A 171 39.40 -11.39 -24.55
C VAL A 171 38.30 -11.98 -23.67
N ARG A 172 38.61 -12.98 -22.83
CA ARG A 172 37.64 -13.55 -21.87
C ARG A 172 37.17 -12.53 -20.84
N TYR A 173 38.05 -11.76 -20.28
CA TYR A 173 37.71 -10.71 -19.32
C TYR A 173 36.85 -9.61 -19.94
N ALA A 174 37.20 -9.16 -21.15
CA ALA A 174 36.41 -8.20 -21.91
C ALA A 174 34.98 -8.73 -22.19
N ALA A 175 34.83 -10.01 -22.56
CA ALA A 175 33.52 -10.64 -22.75
C ALA A 175 32.73 -10.67 -21.44
N SER A 176 33.38 -10.97 -20.28
CA SER A 176 32.74 -10.94 -18.96
C SER A 176 32.31 -9.54 -18.56
N ILE A 177 33.11 -8.52 -18.81
CA ILE A 177 32.78 -7.11 -18.60
C ILE A 177 31.53 -6.74 -19.41
N GLY A 178 31.48 -7.13 -20.70
CA GLY A 178 30.33 -6.91 -21.56
C GLY A 178 29.06 -7.58 -21.03
N ALA A 179 29.17 -8.81 -20.52
CA ALA A 179 28.04 -9.51 -19.91
C ALA A 179 27.49 -8.79 -18.65
N GLU A 180 28.39 -8.35 -17.74
CA GLU A 180 27.99 -7.61 -16.53
C GLU A 180 27.41 -6.22 -16.87
N ALA A 181 27.94 -5.53 -17.88
CA ALA A 181 27.38 -4.25 -18.36
C ALA A 181 25.96 -4.44 -18.93
N ASN A 182 25.71 -5.50 -19.70
CA ASN A 182 24.39 -5.83 -20.22
C ASN A 182 23.40 -6.19 -19.08
N ARG A 183 23.86 -6.93 -18.06
CA ARG A 183 23.09 -7.24 -16.86
C ARG A 183 22.65 -5.97 -16.14
N LEU A 184 23.58 -5.02 -15.94
CA LEU A 184 23.30 -3.74 -15.29
C LEU A 184 22.29 -2.90 -16.11
N SER A 185 22.46 -2.86 -17.43
CA SER A 185 21.53 -2.18 -18.33
C SER A 185 20.09 -2.77 -18.25
N LYS A 186 19.97 -4.10 -18.22
CA LYS A 186 18.67 -4.78 -18.03
C LYS A 186 18.07 -4.42 -16.67
N LEU A 187 18.84 -4.45 -15.59
CA LEU A 187 18.41 -4.07 -14.25
C LEU A 187 17.84 -2.64 -14.22
N CYS A 188 18.58 -1.67 -14.77
CA CYS A 188 18.14 -0.27 -14.87
C CYS A 188 16.83 -0.15 -15.66
N THR A 189 16.72 -0.87 -16.79
CA THR A 189 15.51 -0.87 -17.62
C THR A 189 14.30 -1.44 -16.87
N ASP A 190 14.48 -2.54 -16.17
CA ASP A 190 13.40 -3.18 -15.38
C ASP A 190 12.95 -2.29 -14.21
N MET A 191 13.88 -1.59 -13.57
CA MET A 191 13.57 -0.59 -12.54
C MET A 191 12.75 0.58 -13.09
N LEU A 192 13.14 1.14 -14.23
CA LEU A 192 12.40 2.23 -14.87
C LEU A 192 10.98 1.79 -15.25
N LYS A 193 10.81 0.55 -15.74
CA LYS A 193 9.49 -0.02 -16.03
C LYS A 193 8.66 -0.11 -14.75
N LEU A 194 9.21 -0.69 -13.68
CA LEU A 194 8.52 -0.84 -12.39
C LEU A 194 8.10 0.52 -11.82
N THR A 195 9.00 1.52 -11.84
CA THR A 195 8.70 2.88 -11.36
C THR A 195 7.57 3.53 -12.15
N ARG A 196 7.53 3.33 -13.47
CA ARG A 196 6.42 3.82 -14.32
C ARG A 196 5.09 3.14 -13.99
N LEU A 197 5.11 1.83 -13.73
CA LEU A 197 3.92 1.08 -13.33
C LEU A 197 3.41 1.52 -11.95
N ASP A 198 4.32 1.71 -10.98
CA ASP A 198 3.99 2.16 -9.62
C ASP A 198 3.42 3.58 -9.58
N SER A 199 3.81 4.45 -10.52
CA SER A 199 3.34 5.84 -10.56
C SER A 199 1.86 6.01 -10.91
N GLY A 200 1.16 4.92 -11.26
CA GLY A 200 -0.26 4.95 -11.61
C GLY A 200 -0.59 5.84 -12.80
N ALA A 201 0.38 6.10 -13.69
CA ALA A 201 0.15 6.86 -14.91
C ALA A 201 -1.06 6.28 -15.64
N ALA A 202 -1.96 7.13 -16.09
CA ALA A 202 -3.20 6.74 -16.75
C ALA A 202 -2.89 5.79 -17.93
N ILE A 203 -3.06 4.50 -17.70
CA ILE A 203 -2.84 3.46 -18.70
C ILE A 203 -4.10 3.39 -19.55
N ARG A 204 -3.94 3.56 -20.85
CA ARG A 204 -5.05 3.36 -21.78
C ARG A 204 -5.26 1.88 -22.00
N LEU A 205 -6.51 1.42 -21.84
CA LEU A 205 -6.96 0.04 -22.05
C LEU A 205 -7.91 -0.03 -23.25
N ASP A 206 -7.64 0.76 -24.28
CA ASP A 206 -8.52 0.95 -25.42
C ASP A 206 -8.03 0.29 -26.74
N GLU A 207 -6.88 -0.40 -26.68
CA GLU A 207 -6.32 -1.10 -27.81
C GLU A 207 -6.94 -2.51 -27.94
N THR A 208 -7.30 -2.91 -29.17
CA THR A 208 -7.68 -4.30 -29.45
C THR A 208 -6.42 -5.10 -29.74
N VAL A 209 -6.08 -6.03 -28.87
CA VAL A 209 -4.84 -6.82 -28.92
C VAL A 209 -5.15 -8.28 -29.20
N ARG A 210 -4.52 -8.85 -30.27
CA ARG A 210 -4.51 -10.29 -30.57
C ARG A 210 -3.46 -10.97 -29.70
N ILE A 211 -3.91 -11.64 -28.63
CA ILE A 211 -3.01 -12.32 -27.67
C ILE A 211 -2.25 -13.44 -28.32
N ASP A 212 -2.92 -14.27 -29.13
CA ASP A 212 -2.33 -15.38 -29.84
C ASP A 212 -1.18 -14.95 -30.78
N GLU A 213 -1.35 -13.85 -31.49
CA GLU A 213 -0.31 -13.31 -32.35
C GLU A 213 0.85 -12.69 -31.54
N GLN A 214 0.53 -11.98 -30.47
CA GLN A 214 1.53 -11.38 -29.60
C GLN A 214 2.40 -12.45 -28.92
N LEU A 215 1.81 -13.58 -28.51
CA LEU A 215 2.55 -14.72 -27.97
C LEU A 215 3.48 -15.33 -29.02
N ARG A 216 3.01 -15.54 -30.27
CA ARG A 216 3.85 -16.06 -31.38
C ARG A 216 5.07 -15.16 -31.61
N GLN A 217 4.85 -13.84 -31.72
CA GLN A 217 5.93 -12.89 -31.95
C GLN A 217 6.92 -12.89 -30.81
N CYS A 218 6.44 -12.95 -29.56
CA CYS A 218 7.26 -13.02 -28.37
C CYS A 218 8.14 -14.28 -28.35
N ILE A 219 7.58 -15.44 -28.65
CA ILE A 219 8.29 -16.72 -28.72
C ILE A 219 9.38 -16.67 -29.80
N ILE A 220 9.06 -16.21 -31.01
CA ILE A 220 10.02 -16.09 -32.12
C ILE A 220 11.20 -15.20 -31.71
N SER A 221 10.91 -14.03 -31.13
CA SER A 221 11.94 -13.09 -30.68
C SER A 221 12.87 -13.67 -29.60
N LEU A 222 12.31 -14.42 -28.66
CA LEU A 222 13.07 -15.00 -27.55
C LEU A 222 13.86 -16.26 -27.97
N SER A 223 13.32 -17.08 -28.88
CA SER A 223 14.01 -18.27 -29.42
C SER A 223 15.33 -17.90 -30.13
N GLN A 224 15.38 -16.74 -30.77
CA GLN A 224 16.62 -16.23 -31.38
C GLN A 224 17.72 -15.93 -30.35
N SER A 225 17.35 -15.57 -29.12
CA SER A 225 18.30 -15.16 -28.07
C SER A 225 18.71 -16.33 -27.16
N TYR A 226 17.83 -17.30 -26.94
CA TYR A 226 18.04 -18.41 -26.00
C TYR A 226 18.40 -19.76 -26.68
N GLY A 227 18.49 -19.75 -28.02
CA GLY A 227 18.73 -20.97 -28.82
C GLY A 227 17.43 -21.75 -29.06
N GLU A 228 17.53 -22.79 -29.91
CA GLU A 228 16.40 -23.65 -30.28
C GLU A 228 15.90 -24.41 -29.04
N ARG A 229 14.66 -24.13 -28.66
CA ARG A 229 13.89 -24.85 -27.64
C ARG A 229 12.61 -25.39 -28.26
N GLU A 230 12.16 -26.54 -27.83
CA GLU A 230 10.93 -27.13 -28.29
C GLU A 230 9.73 -26.45 -27.61
N PHE A 231 8.91 -25.77 -28.43
CA PHE A 231 7.65 -25.17 -28.01
C PHE A 231 6.48 -25.98 -28.53
N GLU A 232 5.53 -26.31 -27.68
CA GLU A 232 4.25 -26.88 -28.04
C GLU A 232 3.17 -25.82 -27.86
N LEU A 233 2.55 -25.40 -29.01
CA LEU A 233 1.67 -24.24 -29.06
C LEU A 233 0.22 -24.64 -29.32
N ASP A 234 -0.69 -24.30 -28.41
CA ASP A 234 -2.14 -24.41 -28.56
C ASP A 234 -2.75 -23.01 -28.41
N LEU A 235 -2.69 -22.23 -29.50
CA LEU A 235 -3.05 -20.83 -29.53
C LEU A 235 -4.32 -20.60 -30.33
N SER A 236 -5.47 -20.54 -29.65
CA SER A 236 -6.73 -20.13 -30.25
C SER A 236 -6.72 -18.63 -30.59
N PRO A 237 -7.27 -18.21 -31.75
CA PRO A 237 -7.40 -16.77 -32.03
C PRO A 237 -8.22 -16.06 -30.97
N LEU A 238 -7.60 -15.09 -30.27
CA LEU A 238 -8.23 -14.41 -29.15
C LEU A 238 -7.81 -12.94 -29.11
N SER A 239 -8.82 -12.06 -29.06
CA SER A 239 -8.61 -10.62 -28.95
C SER A 239 -9.17 -10.10 -27.62
N VAL A 240 -8.45 -9.19 -26.99
CA VAL A 240 -8.90 -8.50 -25.76
C VAL A 240 -8.77 -7.00 -25.95
N ARG A 241 -9.59 -6.24 -25.22
CA ARG A 241 -9.45 -4.80 -25.14
C ARG A 241 -8.55 -4.45 -23.95
N SER A 242 -7.30 -4.03 -24.22
CA SER A 242 -6.27 -3.90 -23.21
C SER A 242 -5.15 -2.95 -23.66
N ASN A 243 -3.99 -3.04 -23.02
CA ASN A 243 -2.76 -2.33 -23.40
C ASN A 243 -1.74 -3.33 -23.98
N ALA A 244 -1.39 -3.17 -25.26
CA ALA A 244 -0.49 -4.06 -25.97
C ALA A 244 0.91 -4.13 -25.35
N GLY A 245 1.43 -3.00 -24.85
CA GLY A 245 2.75 -2.93 -24.23
C GLY A 245 2.83 -3.72 -22.93
N LEU A 246 1.82 -3.60 -22.05
CA LEU A 246 1.77 -4.34 -20.79
C LEU A 246 1.59 -5.84 -21.01
N LEU A 247 0.71 -6.23 -21.90
CA LEU A 247 0.52 -7.64 -22.27
C LEU A 247 1.81 -8.24 -22.79
N ASN A 248 2.48 -7.59 -23.73
CA ASN A 248 3.76 -8.05 -24.26
C ASN A 248 4.82 -8.20 -23.17
N GLN A 249 4.85 -7.28 -22.18
CA GLN A 249 5.77 -7.36 -21.06
C GLN A 249 5.47 -8.55 -20.14
N ILE A 250 4.20 -8.87 -19.91
CA ILE A 250 3.78 -10.07 -19.16
C ILE A 250 4.28 -11.32 -19.87
N TRP A 251 3.95 -11.48 -21.15
CA TRP A 251 4.34 -12.68 -21.92
C TRP A 251 5.85 -12.84 -21.98
N ARG A 252 6.57 -11.76 -22.23
CA ARG A 252 8.02 -11.79 -22.30
C ARG A 252 8.65 -12.26 -20.99
N ASN A 253 8.22 -11.74 -19.84
CA ASN A 253 8.76 -12.16 -18.55
C ASN A 253 8.44 -13.63 -18.24
N LEU A 254 7.23 -14.08 -18.53
CA LEU A 254 6.82 -15.46 -18.25
C LEU A 254 7.54 -16.47 -19.18
N ILE A 255 7.64 -16.16 -20.47
CA ILE A 255 8.33 -17.01 -21.43
C ILE A 255 9.86 -17.00 -21.18
N GLU A 256 10.46 -15.83 -20.86
CA GLU A 256 11.87 -15.77 -20.46
C GLU A 256 12.15 -16.63 -19.20
N ASN A 257 11.24 -16.66 -18.23
CA ASN A 257 11.39 -17.50 -17.05
C ASN A 257 11.29 -19.00 -17.44
N ALA A 258 10.31 -19.38 -18.24
CA ALA A 258 10.18 -20.74 -18.73
C ALA A 258 11.44 -21.22 -19.49
N LEU A 259 11.97 -20.38 -20.40
CA LEU A 259 13.21 -20.66 -21.14
C LEU A 259 14.43 -20.81 -20.23
N LYS A 260 14.49 -19.97 -19.20
CA LYS A 260 15.63 -19.90 -18.27
C LYS A 260 15.69 -21.08 -17.32
N TYR A 261 14.53 -21.50 -16.80
CA TYR A 261 14.45 -22.51 -15.75
C TYR A 261 14.10 -23.91 -16.24
N SER A 262 13.69 -24.06 -17.51
CA SER A 262 13.47 -25.33 -18.17
C SER A 262 14.79 -26.10 -18.34
N GLN A 263 14.70 -27.42 -18.29
CA GLN A 263 15.85 -28.28 -18.61
C GLN A 263 16.27 -28.10 -20.09
N PRO A 264 17.55 -28.38 -20.44
CA PRO A 264 18.03 -28.19 -21.82
C PRO A 264 17.21 -28.94 -22.88
N SER A 265 16.68 -30.13 -22.54
CA SER A 265 15.81 -30.97 -23.37
C SER A 265 14.32 -30.84 -23.04
N GLY A 266 13.95 -29.97 -22.10
CA GLY A 266 12.56 -29.80 -21.66
C GLY A 266 11.74 -29.00 -22.65
N LYS A 267 10.46 -29.36 -22.77
CA LYS A 267 9.47 -28.66 -23.60
C LYS A 267 8.84 -27.49 -22.85
N ILE A 268 8.42 -26.50 -23.61
CA ILE A 268 7.64 -25.38 -23.10
C ILE A 268 6.27 -25.39 -23.80
N PHE A 269 5.22 -25.52 -23.01
CA PHE A 269 3.84 -25.55 -23.50
C PHE A 269 3.22 -24.17 -23.33
N VAL A 270 2.65 -23.62 -24.40
CA VAL A 270 1.96 -22.32 -24.37
C VAL A 270 0.55 -22.50 -24.92
N ARG A 271 -0.44 -22.26 -24.07
CA ARG A 271 -1.85 -22.34 -24.45
C ARG A 271 -2.52 -20.98 -24.29
N CYS A 272 -3.39 -20.65 -25.24
CA CYS A 272 -4.25 -19.45 -25.18
C CYS A 272 -5.67 -19.83 -25.58
N CYS A 273 -6.64 -19.59 -24.69
CA CYS A 273 -8.05 -19.85 -24.94
C CYS A 273 -8.96 -18.85 -24.22
N ALA A 274 -10.20 -18.73 -24.70
CA ALA A 274 -11.25 -18.03 -23.95
C ALA A 274 -11.83 -18.99 -22.89
N CYS A 275 -11.97 -18.50 -21.67
CA CYS A 275 -12.59 -19.21 -20.57
C CYS A 275 -13.58 -18.28 -19.87
N ASP A 276 -14.88 -18.54 -20.01
CA ASP A 276 -15.96 -17.68 -19.50
C ASP A 276 -15.80 -16.22 -19.96
N SER A 277 -15.57 -15.30 -19.05
CA SER A 277 -15.37 -13.86 -19.27
C SER A 277 -13.89 -13.44 -19.31
N PHE A 278 -12.96 -14.42 -19.40
CA PHE A 278 -11.53 -14.17 -19.38
C PHE A 278 -10.81 -14.77 -20.59
N ALA A 279 -9.80 -14.07 -21.05
CA ALA A 279 -8.73 -14.66 -21.87
C ALA A 279 -7.75 -15.36 -20.92
N GLN A 280 -7.57 -16.66 -21.07
CA GLN A 280 -6.64 -17.44 -20.28
C GLN A 280 -5.42 -17.80 -21.10
N VAL A 281 -4.23 -17.50 -20.57
CA VAL A 281 -2.94 -17.92 -21.11
C VAL A 281 -2.23 -18.78 -20.08
N SER A 282 -1.81 -19.98 -20.48
CA SER A 282 -1.01 -20.88 -19.66
C SER A 282 0.36 -21.08 -20.32
N ILE A 283 1.41 -20.96 -19.51
CA ILE A 283 2.80 -21.20 -19.90
C ILE A 283 3.36 -22.21 -18.91
N LYS A 284 3.66 -23.41 -19.41
CA LYS A 284 4.19 -24.52 -18.60
C LYS A 284 5.57 -24.90 -19.09
N ASP A 285 6.51 -25.10 -18.18
CA ASP A 285 7.85 -25.57 -18.43
C ASP A 285 8.12 -26.93 -17.73
N GLU A 286 9.04 -27.70 -18.25
CA GLU A 286 9.61 -28.90 -17.65
C GLU A 286 10.97 -28.54 -17.04
N GLY A 287 10.93 -27.72 -15.99
CA GLY A 287 12.11 -27.16 -15.35
C GLY A 287 12.36 -27.67 -13.96
N ILE A 288 13.17 -26.91 -13.22
CA ILE A 288 13.54 -27.22 -11.84
C ILE A 288 12.38 -27.18 -10.85
N GLY A 289 11.27 -26.52 -11.21
CA GLY A 289 10.14 -26.29 -10.35
C GLY A 289 10.44 -25.37 -9.17
N ILE A 290 9.40 -25.09 -8.38
CA ILE A 290 9.45 -24.19 -7.21
C ILE A 290 8.79 -24.90 -6.03
N SER A 291 9.43 -24.88 -4.85
CA SER A 291 8.82 -25.45 -3.65
C SER A 291 7.62 -24.60 -3.18
N HIS A 292 6.62 -25.26 -2.62
CA HIS A 292 5.37 -24.63 -2.19
C HIS A 292 5.60 -23.45 -1.21
N GLU A 293 6.58 -23.58 -0.32
CA GLU A 293 6.92 -22.53 0.66
C GLU A 293 7.45 -21.23 0.02
N LYS A 294 7.97 -21.32 -1.22
CA LYS A 294 8.54 -20.20 -1.97
C LYS A 294 7.53 -19.53 -2.90
N LEU A 295 6.42 -20.21 -3.25
CA LEU A 295 5.43 -19.70 -4.21
C LEU A 295 4.84 -18.34 -3.84
N ASP A 296 4.60 -18.09 -2.55
CA ASP A 296 4.08 -16.80 -2.08
C ASP A 296 5.08 -15.65 -2.25
N LYS A 297 6.38 -15.97 -2.31
CA LYS A 297 7.47 -14.97 -2.34
C LYS A 297 7.99 -14.67 -3.74
N ILE A 298 7.68 -15.50 -4.75
CA ILE A 298 8.24 -15.32 -6.11
C ILE A 298 7.85 -13.98 -6.76
N PHE A 299 6.81 -13.32 -6.26
CA PHE A 299 6.37 -12.02 -6.72
C PHE A 299 7.01 -10.85 -5.96
N ASP A 300 7.76 -11.13 -4.88
CA ASP A 300 8.47 -10.09 -4.14
C ASP A 300 9.62 -9.53 -4.99
N ARG A 301 9.85 -8.23 -4.86
CA ARG A 301 10.90 -7.54 -5.62
C ARG A 301 12.28 -8.04 -5.21
N PHE A 302 13.13 -8.36 -6.19
CA PHE A 302 14.49 -8.91 -6.01
C PHE A 302 14.53 -10.31 -5.39
N TYR A 303 13.38 -10.97 -5.21
CA TYR A 303 13.38 -12.33 -4.71
C TYR A 303 13.89 -13.30 -5.77
N GLN A 304 14.80 -14.17 -5.38
CA GLN A 304 15.35 -15.26 -6.19
C GLN A 304 15.41 -16.51 -5.33
N CYS A 305 15.03 -17.65 -5.90
CA CYS A 305 15.22 -18.93 -5.22
C CYS A 305 16.72 -19.28 -5.18
N GLU A 306 17.23 -19.83 -4.05
CA GLU A 306 18.64 -20.17 -3.88
C GLU A 306 19.17 -21.11 -4.97
N GLU A 307 18.33 -22.02 -5.43
CA GLU A 307 18.66 -22.95 -6.51
C GLU A 307 18.85 -22.24 -7.88
N SER A 308 18.33 -21.02 -8.01
CA SER A 308 18.40 -20.20 -9.23
C SER A 308 19.57 -19.22 -9.27
N HIS A 309 20.36 -19.10 -8.19
CA HIS A 309 21.52 -18.17 -8.13
C HIS A 309 22.58 -18.39 -9.22
N LYS A 310 22.61 -19.60 -9.82
CA LYS A 310 23.49 -19.89 -10.96
C LYS A 310 22.98 -19.30 -12.28
N GLN A 311 21.73 -18.85 -12.34
CA GLN A 311 21.12 -18.31 -13.55
C GLN A 311 20.84 -16.81 -13.38
N LEU A 312 21.42 -16.01 -14.26
CA LEU A 312 21.36 -14.53 -14.22
C LEU A 312 19.90 -13.99 -14.29
N GLY A 313 19.47 -13.32 -13.22
CA GLY A 313 18.18 -12.63 -13.17
C GLY A 313 18.21 -11.48 -12.18
N SER A 314 17.36 -10.46 -12.36
CA SER A 314 17.23 -9.32 -11.45
C SER A 314 16.25 -9.56 -10.29
N GLY A 315 15.46 -10.64 -10.34
CA GLY A 315 14.35 -10.84 -9.39
C GLY A 315 13.20 -9.84 -9.53
N LEU A 316 13.19 -9.04 -10.60
CA LEU A 316 12.14 -8.03 -10.85
C LEU A 316 11.07 -8.51 -11.84
N GLY A 317 11.33 -9.54 -12.63
CA GLY A 317 10.43 -9.97 -13.73
C GLY A 317 9.01 -10.31 -13.26
N LEU A 318 8.87 -11.13 -12.21
CA LEU A 318 7.55 -11.53 -11.71
C LEU A 318 6.84 -10.42 -10.94
N SER A 319 7.57 -9.54 -10.25
CA SER A 319 6.97 -8.36 -9.61
C SER A 319 6.42 -7.37 -10.66
N ILE A 320 7.09 -7.24 -11.81
CA ILE A 320 6.60 -6.48 -12.97
C ILE A 320 5.32 -7.13 -13.53
N VAL A 321 5.29 -8.46 -13.68
CA VAL A 321 4.09 -9.19 -14.13
C VAL A 321 2.92 -8.93 -13.19
N ARG A 322 3.12 -9.04 -11.88
CA ARG A 322 2.08 -8.80 -10.87
C ARG A 322 1.53 -7.38 -10.97
N THR A 323 2.41 -6.39 -10.97
CA THR A 323 2.01 -4.98 -11.06
C THR A 323 1.27 -4.69 -12.38
N ALA A 324 1.74 -5.24 -13.51
CA ALA A 324 1.07 -5.08 -14.81
C ALA A 324 -0.33 -5.71 -14.81
N LEU A 325 -0.49 -6.91 -14.24
CA LEU A 325 -1.79 -7.58 -14.12
C LEU A 325 -2.75 -6.83 -13.21
N ASP A 326 -2.27 -6.31 -12.06
CA ASP A 326 -3.09 -5.49 -11.16
C ASP A 326 -3.65 -4.25 -11.89
N LEU A 327 -2.86 -3.63 -12.78
CA LEU A 327 -3.30 -2.49 -13.61
C LEU A 327 -4.28 -2.88 -14.72
N LEU A 328 -4.19 -4.11 -15.23
CA LEU A 328 -5.09 -4.65 -16.25
C LEU A 328 -6.36 -5.30 -15.67
N GLY A 329 -6.49 -5.39 -14.34
CA GLY A 329 -7.56 -6.13 -13.67
C GLY A 329 -7.46 -7.65 -13.88
N GLY A 330 -6.27 -8.14 -14.21
CA GLY A 330 -5.98 -9.55 -14.44
C GLY A 330 -5.55 -10.30 -13.20
N GLN A 331 -5.39 -11.61 -13.34
CA GLN A 331 -4.97 -12.51 -12.26
C GLN A 331 -3.90 -13.47 -12.77
N ILE A 332 -3.01 -13.92 -11.86
CA ILE A 332 -2.03 -14.96 -12.15
C ILE A 332 -2.01 -16.00 -11.04
N GLU A 333 -1.95 -17.25 -11.44
CA GLU A 333 -1.84 -18.42 -10.56
C GLU A 333 -0.60 -19.22 -10.98
N TYR A 334 0.11 -19.78 -10.02
CA TYR A 334 1.26 -20.64 -10.24
C TYR A 334 0.99 -22.03 -9.65
N GLU A 335 1.23 -23.07 -10.46
CA GLU A 335 1.33 -24.45 -10.00
C GLU A 335 2.73 -24.95 -10.30
N SER A 336 3.43 -25.46 -9.30
CA SER A 336 4.81 -25.91 -9.47
C SER A 336 5.15 -27.03 -8.51
N GLU A 337 5.95 -27.99 -9.01
CA GLU A 337 6.47 -29.12 -8.24
C GLU A 337 7.98 -29.23 -8.50
N PRO A 338 8.83 -29.27 -7.44
CA PRO A 338 10.26 -29.41 -7.57
C PRO A 338 10.67 -30.62 -8.42
N GLY A 339 11.51 -30.38 -9.44
CA GLY A 339 11.99 -31.41 -10.37
C GLY A 339 11.02 -31.81 -11.49
N VAL A 340 9.78 -31.32 -11.46
CA VAL A 340 8.76 -31.60 -12.51
C VAL A 340 8.58 -30.41 -13.45
N GLY A 341 8.51 -29.19 -12.90
CA GLY A 341 8.35 -27.96 -13.68
C GLY A 341 7.37 -26.96 -13.05
N THR A 342 7.04 -25.93 -13.83
CA THR A 342 6.17 -24.83 -13.39
C THR A 342 5.13 -24.49 -14.45
N GLU A 343 3.89 -24.25 -14.03
CA GLU A 343 2.82 -23.71 -14.87
C GLU A 343 2.38 -22.34 -14.32
N ALA A 344 2.47 -21.32 -15.15
CA ALA A 344 1.91 -20.00 -14.90
C ALA A 344 0.61 -19.82 -15.69
N ARG A 345 -0.51 -19.56 -15.00
CA ARG A 345 -1.83 -19.30 -15.60
C ARG A 345 -2.22 -17.85 -15.39
N VAL A 346 -2.38 -17.12 -16.48
CA VAL A 346 -2.80 -15.72 -16.50
C VAL A 346 -4.23 -15.62 -17.00
N LYS A 347 -5.07 -14.88 -16.29
CA LYS A 347 -6.45 -14.56 -16.64
C LYS A 347 -6.60 -13.05 -16.84
N ILE A 348 -7.09 -12.62 -18.01
CA ILE A 348 -7.31 -11.21 -18.36
C ILE A 348 -8.78 -11.03 -18.72
N PRO A 349 -9.50 -10.03 -18.22
CA PRO A 349 -10.88 -9.75 -18.61
C PRO A 349 -11.00 -9.54 -20.14
N LEU A 350 -12.08 -10.09 -20.75
CA LEU A 350 -12.39 -9.98 -22.19
C LEU A 350 -13.03 -8.62 -22.52
#